data_0251a21390cd4c3d8ffb9f23862678e6
#
_entry.id   0251a21390cd4c3d8ffb9f23862678e6
#
_cell.length_a   1.000
_cell.length_b   1.000
_cell.length_c   1.000
_cell.angle_alpha   90.00
_cell.angle_beta   90.00
_cell.angle_gamma   90.00
#
_symmetry.space_group_name_H-M   'P 1'
#
loop_
_entity.id
_entity.type
_entity.pdbx_description
1 polymer ?
#
loop_
_entity_poly.entity_id
_entity_poly.type
_entity_poly.pdbx_seq_one_letter_code
_entity_poly.pdbx_strand_id
1 'polypeptide(L)'
;MSHENSERDYKDPLRRYNPATSVILAGYRPRLSEYSVKVPLFRTSTFEFESAEEGAKFFERAYHLPGDDGEDPGLVYSRLNNPNTEIVEVKLVAGEKGANHAAVFPSGMNAIATSVLALVP
;
A
#
# COMPACT_ATOMS: atom_id res chain seq x y z
N MET A 1 24.44 -1.43 9.64
CA MET A 1 23.21 -1.79 8.88
C MET A 1 22.13 -0.90 9.46
N SER A 2 21.79 0.16 8.74
CA SER A 2 20.89 1.22 9.24
C SER A 2 19.46 0.72 9.37
N HIS A 3 18.78 1.09 10.43
CA HIS A 3 17.39 0.78 10.74
C HIS A 3 16.41 1.22 9.63
N GLU A 4 16.77 2.19 8.80
CA GLU A 4 15.96 2.74 7.72
C GLU A 4 15.61 1.74 6.60
N ASN A 5 16.52 0.82 6.26
CA ASN A 5 16.27 -0.18 5.21
C ASN A 5 15.27 -1.27 5.63
N SER A 6 14.99 -1.38 6.94
CA SER A 6 14.07 -2.39 7.46
C SER A 6 12.60 -1.96 7.39
N GLU A 7 12.31 -0.67 7.19
CA GLU A 7 10.93 -0.14 7.24
C GLU A 7 10.15 -0.33 5.96
N ARG A 8 10.82 -0.29 4.81
CA ARG A 8 10.20 -0.47 3.47
C ARG A 8 10.02 -1.94 3.07
N ASP A 9 10.73 -2.84 3.72
CA ASP A 9 10.84 -4.26 3.35
C ASP A 9 9.52 -5.05 3.46
N TYR A 10 8.54 -4.57 4.21
CA TYR A 10 7.24 -5.27 4.34
C TYR A 10 6.29 -5.02 3.15
N LYS A 11 6.47 -3.91 2.44
CA LYS A 11 5.73 -3.60 1.22
C LYS A 11 6.42 -4.19 -0.02
N ASP A 12 7.65 -4.72 0.11
CA ASP A 12 8.33 -5.37 -1.01
C ASP A 12 7.69 -6.74 -1.30
N PRO A 13 6.86 -6.84 -2.36
CA PRO A 13 6.21 -8.08 -2.74
C PRO A 13 7.21 -9.13 -3.26
N LEU A 14 8.43 -8.70 -3.60
CA LEU A 14 9.49 -9.56 -4.13
C LEU A 14 10.31 -10.23 -3.03
N ARG A 15 10.06 -9.89 -1.77
CA ARG A 15 10.68 -10.61 -0.66
C ARG A 15 10.24 -12.07 -0.70
N ARG A 16 11.18 -12.93 -1.06
CA ARG A 16 10.97 -14.36 -1.32
C ARG A 16 10.73 -15.15 -0.02
N TYR A 17 9.51 -15.14 0.45
CA TYR A 17 9.03 -16.17 1.35
C TYR A 17 8.52 -17.38 0.56
N ASN A 18 8.41 -18.53 1.22
CA ASN A 18 7.56 -19.61 0.71
C ASN A 18 6.14 -19.05 0.49
N PRO A 19 5.44 -19.41 -0.60
CA PRO A 19 4.11 -18.87 -0.91
C PRO A 19 3.12 -18.92 0.26
N ALA A 20 3.12 -19.99 1.06
CA ALA A 20 2.28 -20.11 2.25
C ALA A 20 2.62 -19.06 3.32
N THR A 21 3.89 -18.69 3.46
CA THR A 21 4.34 -17.63 4.37
C THR A 21 4.00 -16.24 3.84
N SER A 22 4.14 -16.03 2.53
CA SER A 22 3.82 -14.75 1.87
C SER A 22 2.34 -14.39 2.04
N VAL A 23 1.44 -15.35 1.89
CA VAL A 23 -0.01 -15.13 2.10
C VAL A 23 -0.32 -14.63 3.51
N ILE A 24 0.47 -15.04 4.51
CA ILE A 24 0.26 -14.64 5.90
C ILE A 24 0.93 -13.30 6.19
N LEU A 25 2.20 -13.12 5.81
CA LEU A 25 3.05 -12.04 6.31
C LEU A 25 3.18 -10.83 5.37
N ALA A 26 2.98 -10.99 4.06
CA ALA A 26 3.17 -9.90 3.11
C ALA A 26 2.22 -8.72 3.39
N GLY A 27 2.74 -7.51 3.25
CA GLY A 27 1.96 -6.28 3.34
C GLY A 27 1.62 -5.81 4.75
N TYR A 28 2.11 -6.48 5.81
CA TYR A 28 1.80 -6.07 7.17
C TYR A 28 2.96 -6.26 8.15
N ARG A 29 3.13 -5.27 9.03
CA ARG A 29 4.04 -5.36 10.19
C ARG A 29 3.30 -5.05 11.48
N PRO A 30 3.37 -5.93 12.49
CA PRO A 30 2.68 -5.74 13.77
C PRO A 30 2.99 -4.40 14.45
N ARG A 31 4.22 -3.89 14.37
CA ARG A 31 4.62 -2.63 15.02
C ARG A 31 3.89 -1.39 14.50
N LEU A 32 3.29 -1.46 13.29
CA LEU A 32 2.50 -0.37 12.72
C LEU A 32 1.07 -0.31 13.29
N SER A 33 0.70 -1.26 14.14
CA SER A 33 -0.64 -1.37 14.72
C SER A 33 -0.58 -2.03 16.10
N GLU A 34 0.02 -1.33 17.07
CA GLU A 34 0.10 -1.75 18.47
C GLU A 34 0.61 -3.19 18.66
N TYR A 35 1.51 -3.64 17.79
CA TYR A 35 2.06 -5.00 17.75
C TYR A 35 1.01 -6.12 17.57
N SER A 36 -0.14 -5.80 17.00
CA SER A 36 -1.14 -6.81 16.67
C SER A 36 -0.57 -7.85 15.72
N VAL A 37 -0.66 -9.13 16.07
CA VAL A 37 -0.18 -10.23 15.21
C VAL A 37 -1.05 -10.39 13.97
N LYS A 38 -2.34 -10.15 14.10
CA LYS A 38 -3.29 -10.13 12.97
C LYS A 38 -3.50 -8.70 12.51
N VAL A 39 -3.67 -8.52 11.21
CA VAL A 39 -4.04 -7.24 10.61
C VAL A 39 -5.32 -6.71 11.27
N PRO A 40 -5.29 -5.53 11.90
CA PRO A 40 -6.50 -4.87 12.36
C PRO A 40 -7.39 -4.47 11.21
N LEU A 41 -8.67 -4.31 11.48
CA LEU A 41 -9.62 -3.76 10.51
C LEU A 41 -9.66 -2.23 10.65
N PHE A 42 -9.09 -1.53 9.68
CA PHE A 42 -9.08 -0.06 9.62
C PHE A 42 -10.43 0.46 9.08
N ARG A 43 -11.32 0.89 10.00
CA ARG A 43 -12.67 1.35 9.68
C ARG A 43 -12.80 2.87 9.65
N THR A 44 -11.69 3.58 9.46
CA THR A 44 -11.69 5.03 9.31
C THR A 44 -11.72 5.44 7.85
N SER A 45 -12.30 6.62 7.57
CA SER A 45 -12.24 7.24 6.24
C SER A 45 -11.11 8.26 6.12
N THR A 46 -10.58 8.76 7.22
CA THR A 46 -9.56 9.82 7.25
C THR A 46 -8.40 9.42 8.14
N PHE A 47 -7.21 9.89 7.78
CA PHE A 47 -5.99 9.73 8.55
C PHE A 47 -5.42 11.11 8.88
N GLU A 48 -4.80 11.25 10.04
CA GLU A 48 -4.23 12.49 10.53
C GLU A 48 -2.77 12.60 10.11
N PHE A 49 -2.32 13.81 9.81
CA PHE A 49 -0.91 14.13 9.67
C PHE A 49 -0.36 14.63 11.01
N GLU A 50 0.88 14.30 11.33
CA GLU A 50 1.52 14.77 12.56
C GLU A 50 1.81 16.28 12.50
N SER A 51 1.98 16.83 11.29
CA SER A 51 2.23 18.26 11.06
C SER A 51 1.69 18.74 9.72
N ALA A 52 1.60 20.07 9.55
CA ALA A 52 1.25 20.67 8.27
C ALA A 52 2.30 20.41 7.19
N GLU A 53 3.57 20.32 7.57
CA GLU A 53 4.69 20.02 6.68
C GLU A 53 4.59 18.58 6.13
N GLU A 54 4.21 17.63 6.99
CA GLU A 54 3.97 16.25 6.56
C GLU A 54 2.79 16.17 5.59
N GLY A 55 1.71 16.90 5.85
CA GLY A 55 0.59 17.02 4.93
C GLY A 55 0.99 17.62 3.58
N ALA A 56 1.84 18.64 3.56
CA ALA A 56 2.36 19.20 2.32
C ALA A 56 3.16 18.16 1.52
N LYS A 57 4.07 17.44 2.17
CA LYS A 57 4.86 16.36 1.54
C LYS A 57 3.97 15.24 1.00
N PHE A 58 2.89 14.88 1.69
CA PHE A 58 1.93 13.92 1.15
C PHE A 58 1.45 14.34 -0.24
N PHE A 59 1.01 15.59 -0.39
CA PHE A 59 0.48 16.07 -1.66
C PHE A 59 1.58 16.24 -2.73
N GLU A 60 2.79 16.66 -2.35
CA GLU A 60 3.93 16.72 -3.26
C GLU A 60 4.22 15.35 -3.87
N ARG A 61 4.27 14.29 -3.07
CA ARG A 61 4.49 12.91 -3.49
C ARG A 61 3.31 12.34 -4.28
N ALA A 62 2.09 12.52 -3.80
CA ALA A 62 0.89 11.95 -4.41
C ALA A 62 0.59 12.51 -5.81
N TYR A 63 0.98 13.75 -6.08
CA TYR A 63 0.75 14.44 -7.35
C TYR A 63 2.04 14.68 -8.15
N HIS A 64 3.17 14.12 -7.74
CA HIS A 64 4.48 14.30 -8.38
C HIS A 64 4.83 15.78 -8.59
N LEU A 65 4.61 16.60 -7.58
CA LEU A 65 4.89 18.03 -7.60
C LEU A 65 6.38 18.32 -7.38
N PRO A 66 6.85 19.54 -7.67
CA PRO A 66 8.18 19.97 -7.28
C PRO A 66 8.36 19.82 -5.75
N GLY A 67 9.29 18.98 -5.33
CA GLY A 67 9.48 18.60 -3.92
C GLY A 67 9.21 17.11 -3.65
N ASP A 68 8.66 16.38 -4.62
CA ASP A 68 8.52 14.91 -4.55
C ASP A 68 9.90 14.27 -4.41
N ASP A 69 10.09 13.57 -3.31
CA ASP A 69 11.31 12.82 -2.99
C ASP A 69 11.25 11.35 -3.43
N GLY A 70 10.16 10.95 -4.10
CA GLY A 70 9.93 9.58 -4.58
C GLY A 70 9.59 8.57 -3.48
N GLU A 71 9.34 9.04 -2.25
CA GLU A 71 8.89 8.19 -1.15
C GLU A 71 7.39 7.90 -1.24
N ASP A 72 6.93 6.91 -0.48
CA ASP A 72 5.50 6.60 -0.34
C ASP A 72 4.74 7.82 0.24
N PRO A 73 3.69 8.31 -0.42
CA PRO A 73 2.92 9.44 0.10
C PRO A 73 2.26 9.16 1.46
N GLY A 74 1.99 7.90 1.81
CA GLY A 74 1.28 7.55 3.03
C GLY A 74 -0.24 7.61 2.87
N LEU A 75 -0.95 7.79 3.98
CA LEU A 75 -2.40 7.70 4.06
C LEU A 75 -3.02 9.08 4.32
N VAL A 76 -4.15 9.38 3.66
CA VAL A 76 -4.92 10.60 3.92
C VAL A 76 -6.43 10.31 3.95
N TYR A 77 -6.93 9.54 3.01
CA TYR A 77 -8.36 9.28 2.89
C TYR A 77 -8.62 7.94 2.22
N SER A 78 -9.52 7.13 2.80
CA SER A 78 -9.75 5.74 2.39
C SER A 78 -10.33 5.55 0.97
N ARG A 79 -10.79 6.62 0.32
CA ARG A 79 -11.15 6.57 -1.10
C ARG A 79 -9.91 6.51 -2.00
N LEU A 80 -8.78 7.07 -1.56
CA LEU A 80 -7.53 7.05 -2.29
C LEU A 80 -6.75 5.78 -1.98
N ASN A 81 -6.51 5.53 -0.69
CA ASN A 81 -5.87 4.32 -0.20
C ASN A 81 -6.31 4.01 1.24
N ASN A 82 -6.23 2.74 1.61
CA ASN A 82 -6.55 2.28 2.95
C ASN A 82 -5.68 1.05 3.26
N PRO A 83 -5.15 0.90 4.49
CA PRO A 83 -4.30 -0.24 4.83
C PRO A 83 -4.93 -1.60 4.55
N ASN A 84 -6.26 -1.75 4.69
CA ASN A 84 -6.93 -3.01 4.35
C ASN A 84 -6.77 -3.37 2.88
N THR A 85 -6.91 -2.38 1.98
CA THR A 85 -6.80 -2.56 0.54
C THR A 85 -5.33 -2.80 0.15
N GLU A 86 -4.42 -1.95 0.62
CA GLU A 86 -2.97 -2.06 0.33
C GLU A 86 -2.41 -3.42 0.74
N ILE A 87 -2.77 -3.94 1.91
CA ILE A 87 -2.31 -5.24 2.38
C ILE A 87 -2.80 -6.37 1.46
N VAL A 88 -4.02 -6.29 0.95
CA VAL A 88 -4.54 -7.27 -0.02
C VAL A 88 -3.76 -7.17 -1.33
N GLU A 89 -3.53 -5.96 -1.84
CA GLU A 89 -2.78 -5.71 -3.07
C GLU A 89 -1.36 -6.26 -2.99
N VAL A 90 -0.63 -5.97 -1.89
CA VAL A 90 0.72 -6.51 -1.67
C VAL A 90 0.72 -8.05 -1.60
N LYS A 91 -0.28 -8.66 -0.97
CA LYS A 91 -0.41 -10.12 -0.91
C LYS A 91 -0.69 -10.75 -2.27
N LEU A 92 -1.51 -10.11 -3.10
CA LEU A 92 -1.78 -10.57 -4.46
C LEU A 92 -0.50 -10.52 -5.31
N VAL A 93 0.24 -9.40 -5.26
CA VAL A 93 1.53 -9.28 -5.95
C VAL A 93 2.54 -10.32 -5.47
N ALA A 94 2.63 -10.57 -4.16
CA ALA A 94 3.53 -11.58 -3.60
C ALA A 94 3.16 -13.02 -4.01
N GLY A 95 1.90 -13.27 -4.34
CA GLY A 95 1.39 -14.58 -4.78
C GLY A 95 1.46 -14.80 -6.29
N GLU A 96 1.54 -13.74 -7.09
CA GLU A 96 1.47 -13.80 -8.56
C GLU A 96 2.86 -13.61 -9.18
N LYS A 97 3.33 -14.61 -9.94
CA LYS A 97 4.67 -14.55 -10.55
C LYS A 97 4.74 -13.46 -11.62
N GLY A 98 5.62 -12.50 -11.44
CA GLY A 98 5.87 -11.42 -12.39
C GLY A 98 4.94 -10.21 -12.23
N ALA A 99 4.05 -10.22 -11.25
CA ALA A 99 3.29 -9.04 -10.89
C ALA A 99 4.16 -8.01 -10.17
N ASN A 100 4.00 -6.73 -10.52
CA ASN A 100 4.66 -5.60 -9.85
C ASN A 100 3.66 -4.79 -9.02
N HIS A 101 2.41 -4.70 -9.47
CA HIS A 101 1.34 -3.97 -8.82
C HIS A 101 0.03 -4.74 -8.89
N ALA A 102 -0.87 -4.45 -7.97
CA ALA A 102 -2.24 -4.93 -7.98
C ALA A 102 -3.17 -3.76 -7.60
N ALA A 103 -4.41 -3.83 -8.03
CA ALA A 103 -5.46 -2.91 -7.60
C ALA A 103 -6.72 -3.70 -7.26
N VAL A 104 -7.34 -3.39 -6.14
CA VAL A 104 -8.54 -4.05 -5.65
C VAL A 104 -9.76 -3.18 -5.95
N PHE A 105 -10.79 -3.81 -6.48
CA PHE A 105 -12.05 -3.17 -6.86
C PHE A 105 -13.24 -3.84 -6.17
N PRO A 106 -14.37 -3.14 -5.97
CA PRO A 106 -15.54 -3.69 -5.30
C PRO A 106 -16.28 -4.74 -6.13
N SER A 107 -15.97 -4.87 -7.44
CA SER A 107 -16.52 -5.91 -8.32
C SER A 107 -15.58 -6.22 -9.47
N GLY A 108 -15.69 -7.43 -10.03
CA GLY A 108 -14.94 -7.82 -11.23
C GLY A 108 -15.27 -6.94 -12.44
N MET A 109 -16.52 -6.51 -12.62
CA MET A 109 -16.89 -5.62 -13.70
C MET A 109 -16.24 -4.24 -13.58
N ASN A 110 -16.13 -3.72 -12.35
CA ASN A 110 -15.41 -2.46 -12.12
C ASN A 110 -13.90 -2.61 -12.42
N ALA A 111 -13.30 -3.72 -12.04
CA ALA A 111 -11.89 -4.00 -12.37
C ALA A 111 -11.68 -4.04 -13.89
N ILE A 112 -12.54 -4.75 -14.64
CA ILE A 112 -12.46 -4.84 -16.10
C ILE A 112 -12.66 -3.47 -16.75
N ALA A 113 -13.72 -2.76 -16.38
CA ALA A 113 -14.03 -1.45 -16.94
C ALA A 113 -12.90 -0.44 -16.71
N THR A 114 -12.38 -0.37 -15.48
CA THR A 114 -11.27 0.53 -15.14
C THR A 114 -9.99 0.17 -15.91
N SER A 115 -9.68 -1.12 -16.03
CA SER A 115 -8.50 -1.57 -16.78
C SER A 115 -8.61 -1.20 -18.26
N VAL A 116 -9.78 -1.41 -18.87
CA VAL A 116 -10.00 -1.03 -20.28
C VAL A 116 -9.88 0.48 -20.46
N LEU A 117 -10.54 1.27 -19.60
CA LEU A 117 -10.48 2.75 -19.67
C LEU A 117 -9.08 3.32 -19.45
N ALA A 118 -8.26 2.66 -18.62
CA ALA A 118 -6.88 3.09 -18.38
C ALA A 118 -5.93 2.75 -19.53
N LEU A 119 -6.21 1.71 -20.32
CA LEU A 119 -5.34 1.21 -21.39
C LEU A 119 -5.75 1.71 -22.78
N VAL A 120 -7.00 2.14 -22.95
CA VAL A 120 -7.51 2.67 -24.24
C VAL A 120 -7.42 4.20 -24.22
N PRO A 121 -6.60 4.81 -25.07
CA PRO A 121 -6.45 6.27 -25.15
C PRO A 121 -7.71 6.98 -25.66
#